data_c60b83ad01be080810f9a0db3086e204
#
_entry.id   c60b83ad01be080810f9a0db3086e204
#
_cell.length_a   1.000
_cell.length_b   1.000
_cell.length_c   1.000
_cell.angle_alpha   90.00
_cell.angle_beta   90.00
_cell.angle_gamma   90.00
#
_symmetry.space_group_name_H-M   'P 1'
#
loop_
_entity.id
_entity.type
_entity.pdbx_description
1 polymer ?
#
loop_
_entity_poly.entity_id
_entity_poly.type
_entity_poly.pdbx_seq_one_letter_code
_entity_poly.pdbx_strand_id
1 'polypeptide(L)'
;RISLGEMTMYLTVFRQGQSTFSAILTSIGGMYEDNLYISNLYEFLEQEVPQSQGTATQGIKPGDGIRFETVFFTYPGSQKPALKGVDLHLKPGEKLAIVGENGSGKTTLIKLLTRLYTPDSGRILLDGLDLQEWKLDTLRRRIGVIFQNFVRYQFTVGENVGVGDVDYLQDENRWENAAEKGMAKPFIELMPDGFSTQLGRWFKGGQELSGGQWQKIALSRAFMRTDADILVLDEPTAAMDAEAEVRVFDHFRTITQNQMVVLISHRFSTVRMADKIVVMAGGDIIEQGTHEELVELGGRYARLFALQAAGYQ
;
A
#
# COMPACT_ATOMS: atom_id res chain seq x y z
N ARG A 1 66.34 18.68 45.42
CA ARG A 1 65.73 19.79 44.62
C ARG A 1 65.42 19.23 43.24
N ILE A 2 64.16 19.28 42.86
CA ILE A 2 63.74 18.84 41.53
C ILE A 2 64.17 19.94 40.52
N SER A 3 64.81 19.56 39.43
CA SER A 3 65.19 20.49 38.34
C SER A 3 63.98 20.91 37.52
N LEU A 4 64.07 22.04 36.88
CA LEU A 4 63.00 22.53 36.01
C LEU A 4 62.65 21.53 34.85
N GLY A 5 63.64 20.81 34.34
CA GLY A 5 63.54 19.75 33.38
C GLY A 5 62.78 18.52 33.89
N GLU A 6 63.05 18.06 35.10
CA GLU A 6 62.31 16.96 35.72
C GLU A 6 60.86 17.32 36.00
N MET A 7 60.57 18.56 36.40
CA MET A 7 59.20 19.05 36.62
C MET A 7 58.40 19.09 35.34
N THR A 8 59.02 19.57 34.26
CA THR A 8 58.33 19.58 32.92
C THR A 8 58.09 18.17 32.40
N MET A 9 59.02 17.25 32.59
CA MET A 9 58.89 15.85 32.27
C MET A 9 57.71 15.20 33.02
N TYR A 10 57.63 15.37 34.34
CA TYR A 10 56.53 14.83 35.14
C TYR A 10 55.16 15.40 34.75
N LEU A 11 55.07 16.71 34.47
CA LEU A 11 53.84 17.34 33.98
C LEU A 11 53.40 16.80 32.62
N THR A 12 54.36 16.56 31.71
CA THR A 12 54.08 16.02 30.39
C THR A 12 53.57 14.58 30.48
N VAL A 13 54.24 13.74 31.25
CA VAL A 13 53.83 12.35 31.47
C VAL A 13 52.47 12.26 32.14
N PHE A 14 52.21 13.14 33.15
CA PHE A 14 50.88 13.20 33.79
C PHE A 14 49.78 13.58 32.83
N ARG A 15 49.99 14.65 32.02
CA ARG A 15 48.99 15.09 30.99
C ARG A 15 48.76 14.02 29.94
N GLN A 16 49.81 13.32 29.51
CA GLN A 16 49.68 12.23 28.53
C GLN A 16 48.90 11.06 29.12
N GLY A 17 49.18 10.69 30.40
CA GLY A 17 48.40 9.68 31.10
C GLY A 17 46.92 10.04 31.24
N GLN A 18 46.62 11.32 31.60
CA GLN A 18 45.25 11.81 31.68
C GLN A 18 44.54 11.77 30.33
N SER A 19 45.21 12.21 29.24
CA SER A 19 44.69 12.17 27.87
C SER A 19 44.40 10.74 27.43
N THR A 20 45.32 9.80 27.67
CA THR A 20 45.15 8.39 27.33
C THR A 20 44.00 7.77 28.11
N PHE A 21 43.88 8.06 29.40
CA PHE A 21 42.79 7.57 30.24
C PHE A 21 41.42 8.10 29.77
N SER A 22 41.36 9.41 29.44
CA SER A 22 40.13 10.02 28.85
C SER A 22 39.77 9.39 27.51
N ALA A 23 40.74 9.09 26.65
CA ALA A 23 40.50 8.42 25.39
C ALA A 23 39.91 7.00 25.58
N ILE A 24 40.43 6.24 26.54
CA ILE A 24 39.91 4.92 26.89
C ILE A 24 38.47 5.01 27.36
N LEU A 25 38.14 5.95 28.26
CA LEU A 25 36.77 6.14 28.75
C LEU A 25 35.81 6.52 27.62
N THR A 26 36.23 7.41 26.71
CA THR A 26 35.45 7.80 25.55
C THR A 26 35.21 6.60 24.61
N SER A 27 36.26 5.78 24.40
CA SER A 27 36.14 4.57 23.58
C SER A 27 35.16 3.54 24.18
N ILE A 28 35.20 3.36 25.51
CA ILE A 28 34.26 2.46 26.21
C ILE A 28 32.83 3.00 26.06
N GLY A 29 32.62 4.32 26.20
CA GLY A 29 31.32 4.95 25.99
C GLY A 29 30.80 4.71 24.57
N GLY A 30 31.64 4.93 23.54
CA GLY A 30 31.29 4.64 22.15
C GLY A 30 30.95 3.16 21.89
N MET A 31 31.75 2.24 22.47
CA MET A 31 31.44 0.80 22.37
C MET A 31 30.10 0.44 23.00
N TYR A 32 29.70 1.11 24.08
CA TYR A 32 28.40 0.88 24.69
C TYR A 32 27.23 1.35 23.76
N GLU A 33 27.37 2.53 23.15
CA GLU A 33 26.41 3.04 22.20
C GLU A 33 26.29 2.13 20.96
N ASP A 34 27.43 1.72 20.38
CA ASP A 34 27.47 0.80 19.24
C ASP A 34 26.82 -0.55 19.60
N ASN A 35 27.07 -1.07 20.78
CA ASN A 35 26.47 -2.32 21.24
C ASN A 35 24.93 -2.19 21.38
N LEU A 36 24.44 -1.04 21.81
CA LEU A 36 22.99 -0.78 21.88
C LEU A 36 22.33 -0.81 20.48
N TYR A 37 22.98 -0.18 19.48
CA TYR A 37 22.49 -0.24 18.11
C TYR A 37 22.53 -1.65 17.52
N ILE A 38 23.61 -2.39 17.80
CA ILE A 38 23.75 -3.79 17.38
C ILE A 38 22.69 -4.66 18.06
N SER A 39 22.42 -4.46 19.35
CA SER A 39 21.38 -5.18 20.07
C SER A 39 20.00 -4.98 19.46
N ASN A 40 19.64 -3.74 19.09
CA ASN A 40 18.39 -3.45 18.41
C ASN A 40 18.31 -4.14 17.03
N LEU A 41 19.43 -4.23 16.30
CA LEU A 41 19.49 -4.95 15.04
C LEU A 41 19.27 -6.46 15.24
N TYR A 42 19.91 -7.06 16.23
CA TYR A 42 19.71 -8.48 16.56
C TYR A 42 18.28 -8.76 17.00
N GLU A 43 17.70 -7.92 17.85
CA GLU A 43 16.30 -8.04 18.27
C GLU A 43 15.34 -8.00 17.04
N PHE A 44 15.62 -7.11 16.08
CA PHE A 44 14.86 -7.04 14.83
C PHE A 44 15.05 -8.31 13.96
N LEU A 45 16.28 -8.82 13.84
CA LEU A 45 16.59 -10.00 13.01
C LEU A 45 16.09 -11.31 13.63
N GLU A 46 16.06 -11.39 14.96
CA GLU A 46 15.58 -12.54 15.71
C GLU A 46 14.05 -12.56 15.89
N GLN A 47 13.38 -11.49 15.47
CA GLN A 47 11.92 -11.41 15.55
C GLN A 47 11.28 -12.55 14.75
N GLU A 48 10.56 -13.43 15.43
CA GLU A 48 9.82 -14.49 14.78
C GLU A 48 8.72 -13.90 13.89
N VAL A 49 8.85 -14.08 12.58
CA VAL A 49 7.80 -13.73 11.63
C VAL A 49 6.84 -14.91 11.54
N PRO A 50 5.57 -14.76 11.94
CA PRO A 50 4.58 -15.82 11.81
C PRO A 50 4.52 -16.29 10.36
N GLN A 51 4.98 -17.52 10.10
CA GLN A 51 4.89 -18.09 8.76
C GLN A 51 3.44 -18.43 8.45
N SER A 52 2.99 -18.03 7.26
CA SER A 52 1.70 -18.45 6.76
C SER A 52 1.68 -19.98 6.59
N GLN A 53 0.80 -20.65 7.32
CA GLN A 53 0.64 -22.11 7.24
C GLN A 53 -0.24 -22.57 6.06
N GLY A 54 -0.84 -21.65 5.32
CA GLY A 54 -1.70 -21.97 4.18
C GLY A 54 -0.92 -22.58 3.02
N THR A 55 -1.42 -23.67 2.48
CA THR A 55 -0.79 -24.44 1.38
C THR A 55 -1.66 -24.52 0.14
N ALA A 56 -2.93 -24.13 0.22
CA ALA A 56 -3.87 -24.22 -0.88
C ALA A 56 -3.54 -23.25 -2.02
N THR A 57 -3.67 -23.73 -3.24
CA THR A 57 -3.44 -22.95 -4.46
C THR A 57 -4.72 -22.67 -5.25
N GLN A 58 -5.84 -23.28 -4.84
CA GLN A 58 -7.16 -23.11 -5.45
C GLN A 58 -8.24 -23.07 -4.39
N GLY A 59 -9.31 -22.32 -4.66
CA GLY A 59 -10.49 -22.30 -3.82
C GLY A 59 -11.36 -23.56 -3.98
N ILE A 60 -12.20 -23.82 -2.98
CA ILE A 60 -13.12 -24.97 -2.98
C ILE A 60 -14.42 -24.71 -3.75
N LYS A 61 -14.73 -23.44 -4.04
CA LYS A 61 -15.88 -22.99 -4.85
C LYS A 61 -15.43 -21.96 -5.89
N PRO A 62 -14.75 -22.37 -6.97
CA PRO A 62 -14.30 -21.45 -8.01
C PRO A 62 -15.46 -20.60 -8.53
N GLY A 63 -15.27 -19.30 -8.60
CA GLY A 63 -16.30 -18.37 -9.05
C GLY A 63 -17.29 -17.92 -7.96
N ASP A 64 -17.05 -18.21 -6.68
CA ASP A 64 -17.83 -17.64 -5.56
C ASP A 64 -17.40 -16.17 -5.26
N GLY A 65 -16.17 -15.81 -5.62
CA GLY A 65 -15.63 -14.48 -5.39
C GLY A 65 -15.11 -14.28 -3.95
N ILE A 66 -15.25 -13.07 -3.44
CA ILE A 66 -14.73 -12.67 -2.11
C ILE A 66 -15.89 -12.53 -1.14
N ARG A 67 -15.79 -13.17 0.04
CA ARG A 67 -16.74 -13.02 1.14
C ARG A 67 -16.05 -12.61 2.42
N PHE A 68 -16.61 -11.62 3.09
CA PHE A 68 -16.35 -11.31 4.49
C PHE A 68 -17.52 -11.84 5.30
N GLU A 69 -17.25 -12.65 6.31
CA GLU A 69 -18.27 -13.27 7.16
C GLU A 69 -18.01 -12.85 8.62
N THR A 70 -18.81 -11.89 9.09
CA THR A 70 -18.83 -11.35 10.47
C THR A 70 -17.41 -10.98 10.94
N VAL A 71 -16.69 -10.18 10.14
CA VAL A 71 -15.27 -9.87 10.36
C VAL A 71 -15.09 -8.78 11.40
N PHE A 72 -14.37 -9.11 12.47
CA PHE A 72 -13.90 -8.16 13.48
C PHE A 72 -12.40 -8.01 13.41
N PHE A 73 -11.91 -6.78 13.62
CA PHE A 73 -10.48 -6.53 13.65
C PHE A 73 -10.12 -5.30 14.47
N THR A 74 -9.04 -5.45 15.27
CA THR A 74 -8.43 -4.39 16.08
C THR A 74 -6.94 -4.35 15.77
N TYR A 75 -6.38 -3.17 15.49
CA TYR A 75 -4.93 -3.04 15.27
C TYR A 75 -4.15 -3.36 16.54
N PRO A 76 -2.98 -4.02 16.44
CA PRO A 76 -2.09 -4.25 17.57
C PRO A 76 -1.81 -2.93 18.34
N GLY A 77 -1.95 -2.99 19.67
CA GLY A 77 -1.79 -1.81 20.53
C GLY A 77 -2.98 -0.84 20.59
N SER A 78 -4.05 -1.06 19.81
CA SER A 78 -5.30 -0.29 19.89
C SER A 78 -6.30 -0.98 20.81
N GLN A 79 -7.12 -0.18 21.53
CA GLN A 79 -8.26 -0.70 22.28
C GLN A 79 -9.59 -0.55 21.50
N LYS A 80 -9.57 0.17 20.38
CA LYS A 80 -10.77 0.42 19.58
C LYS A 80 -10.77 -0.51 18.36
N PRO A 81 -11.84 -1.29 18.13
CA PRO A 81 -11.98 -2.10 16.95
C PRO A 81 -12.07 -1.21 15.70
N ALA A 82 -11.33 -1.60 14.67
CA ALA A 82 -11.33 -0.95 13.36
C ALA A 82 -12.44 -1.49 12.47
N LEU A 83 -12.82 -2.78 12.64
CA LEU A 83 -13.99 -3.41 12.02
C LEU A 83 -14.82 -4.13 13.09
N LYS A 84 -16.17 -4.13 12.90
CA LYS A 84 -17.13 -4.57 13.90
C LYS A 84 -18.21 -5.49 13.29
N GLY A 85 -17.81 -6.67 12.82
CA GLY A 85 -18.75 -7.65 12.28
C GLY A 85 -19.14 -7.36 10.83
N VAL A 86 -18.14 -7.06 9.98
CA VAL A 86 -18.37 -6.74 8.57
C VAL A 86 -18.78 -7.99 7.80
N ASP A 87 -19.94 -7.90 7.13
CA ASP A 87 -20.46 -8.89 6.19
C ASP A 87 -20.51 -8.27 4.79
N LEU A 88 -19.81 -8.87 3.83
CA LEU A 88 -19.73 -8.39 2.46
C LEU A 88 -19.52 -9.54 1.49
N HIS A 89 -20.20 -9.52 0.34
CA HIS A 89 -19.93 -10.43 -0.76
C HIS A 89 -19.68 -9.65 -2.05
N LEU A 90 -18.53 -9.90 -2.67
CA LEU A 90 -18.14 -9.39 -3.98
C LEU A 90 -18.07 -10.58 -4.94
N LYS A 91 -18.90 -10.54 -5.98
CA LYS A 91 -18.98 -11.58 -7.00
C LYS A 91 -17.89 -11.42 -8.06
N PRO A 92 -17.50 -12.50 -8.77
CA PRO A 92 -16.57 -12.40 -9.89
C PRO A 92 -17.03 -11.37 -10.92
N GLY A 93 -16.08 -10.53 -11.36
CA GLY A 93 -16.35 -9.45 -12.32
C GLY A 93 -17.07 -8.23 -11.74
N GLU A 94 -17.57 -8.28 -10.50
CA GLU A 94 -18.26 -7.16 -9.86
C GLU A 94 -17.28 -6.07 -9.43
N LYS A 95 -17.71 -4.82 -9.55
CA LYS A 95 -16.96 -3.63 -9.12
C LYS A 95 -17.61 -3.04 -7.88
N LEU A 96 -16.88 -3.07 -6.79
CA LEU A 96 -17.27 -2.56 -5.48
C LEU A 96 -16.64 -1.20 -5.23
N ALA A 97 -17.44 -0.20 -4.91
CA ALA A 97 -16.94 1.04 -4.33
C ALA A 97 -17.19 1.09 -2.82
N ILE A 98 -16.19 1.50 -2.06
CA ILE A 98 -16.28 1.67 -0.61
C ILE A 98 -16.15 3.16 -0.30
N VAL A 99 -17.18 3.72 0.32
CA VAL A 99 -17.24 5.13 0.73
C VAL A 99 -17.42 5.25 2.24
N GLY A 100 -17.06 6.39 2.80
CA GLY A 100 -17.20 6.66 4.23
C GLY A 100 -16.16 7.67 4.71
N GLU A 101 -16.35 8.18 5.93
CA GLU A 101 -15.44 9.15 6.54
C GLU A 101 -14.04 8.56 6.80
N ASN A 102 -13.06 9.43 7.04
CA ASN A 102 -11.72 9.00 7.47
C ASN A 102 -11.83 8.24 8.80
N GLY A 103 -11.11 7.11 8.88
CA GLY A 103 -11.16 6.24 10.04
C GLY A 103 -12.38 5.30 10.12
N SER A 104 -13.23 5.24 9.09
CA SER A 104 -14.41 4.34 9.08
C SER A 104 -14.06 2.85 8.86
N GLY A 105 -12.79 2.50 8.54
CA GLY A 105 -12.36 1.11 8.36
C GLY A 105 -12.08 0.70 6.90
N LYS A 106 -12.26 1.57 5.90
CA LYS A 106 -12.07 1.27 4.47
C LYS A 106 -10.72 0.64 4.13
N THR A 107 -9.62 1.32 4.48
CA THR A 107 -8.26 0.82 4.23
C THR A 107 -7.96 -0.43 5.08
N THR A 108 -8.59 -0.59 6.25
CA THR A 108 -8.47 -1.80 7.08
C THR A 108 -9.04 -3.01 6.36
N LEU A 109 -10.19 -2.87 5.70
CA LEU A 109 -10.81 -3.91 4.91
C LEU A 109 -9.87 -4.38 3.78
N ILE A 110 -9.22 -3.45 3.07
CA ILE A 110 -8.22 -3.77 2.05
C ILE A 110 -7.02 -4.51 2.67
N LYS A 111 -6.50 -4.05 3.80
CA LYS A 111 -5.35 -4.68 4.45
C LYS A 111 -5.63 -6.11 4.89
N LEU A 112 -6.85 -6.42 5.30
CA LEU A 112 -7.28 -7.78 5.60
C LEU A 112 -7.44 -8.61 4.32
N LEU A 113 -8.05 -8.06 3.27
CA LEU A 113 -8.19 -8.73 1.97
C LEU A 113 -6.84 -9.10 1.35
N THR A 114 -5.86 -8.21 1.45
CA THR A 114 -4.49 -8.43 0.95
C THR A 114 -3.64 -9.28 1.91
N ARG A 115 -4.24 -9.74 3.02
CA ARG A 115 -3.57 -10.54 4.04
C ARG A 115 -2.29 -9.90 4.60
N LEU A 116 -2.32 -8.56 4.77
CA LEU A 116 -1.33 -7.82 5.57
C LEU A 116 -1.63 -7.94 7.06
N TYR A 117 -2.90 -8.21 7.40
CA TYR A 117 -3.38 -8.56 8.73
C TYR A 117 -4.37 -9.71 8.63
N THR A 118 -4.59 -10.39 9.75
CA THR A 118 -5.62 -11.42 9.92
C THR A 118 -6.72 -10.87 10.82
N PRO A 119 -8.01 -11.23 10.59
CA PRO A 119 -9.09 -10.80 11.45
C PRO A 119 -8.97 -11.43 12.86
N ASP A 120 -9.47 -10.71 13.89
CA ASP A 120 -9.53 -11.23 15.27
C ASP A 120 -10.60 -12.33 15.38
N SER A 121 -11.72 -12.16 14.67
CA SER A 121 -12.79 -13.15 14.54
C SER A 121 -13.56 -12.96 13.23
N GLY A 122 -14.38 -13.95 12.87
CA GLY A 122 -14.95 -14.06 11.54
C GLY A 122 -13.92 -14.62 10.56
N ARG A 123 -14.23 -14.57 9.27
CA ARG A 123 -13.34 -15.08 8.22
C ARG A 123 -13.54 -14.34 6.91
N ILE A 124 -12.50 -14.38 6.09
CA ILE A 124 -12.52 -13.82 4.73
C ILE A 124 -12.25 -14.96 3.77
N LEU A 125 -13.19 -15.21 2.87
CA LEU A 125 -13.11 -16.30 1.92
C LEU A 125 -12.81 -15.75 0.52
N LEU A 126 -11.98 -16.46 -0.22
CA LEU A 126 -11.80 -16.30 -1.66
C LEU A 126 -12.13 -17.63 -2.33
N ASP A 127 -13.12 -17.62 -3.22
CA ASP A 127 -13.63 -18.81 -3.86
C ASP A 127 -14.00 -19.93 -2.85
N GLY A 128 -14.64 -19.52 -1.76
CA GLY A 128 -15.12 -20.40 -0.69
C GLY A 128 -14.06 -20.92 0.26
N LEU A 129 -12.78 -20.57 0.11
CA LEU A 129 -11.67 -20.98 0.97
C LEU A 129 -11.18 -19.78 1.79
N ASP A 130 -10.94 -20.00 3.10
CA ASP A 130 -10.39 -18.95 3.98
C ASP A 130 -9.04 -18.45 3.47
N LEU A 131 -8.84 -17.13 3.47
CA LEU A 131 -7.57 -16.53 3.04
C LEU A 131 -6.37 -17.09 3.82
N GLN A 132 -6.56 -17.52 5.05
CA GLN A 132 -5.48 -18.07 5.87
C GLN A 132 -5.01 -19.45 5.38
N GLU A 133 -5.86 -20.20 4.69
CA GLU A 133 -5.54 -21.51 4.12
C GLU A 133 -4.82 -21.41 2.77
N TRP A 134 -4.89 -20.26 2.11
CA TRP A 134 -4.19 -20.05 0.85
C TRP A 134 -2.68 -19.96 1.03
N LYS A 135 -1.92 -20.56 0.11
CA LYS A 135 -0.50 -20.26 -0.03
C LYS A 135 -0.34 -18.77 -0.36
N LEU A 136 0.43 -18.05 0.48
CA LEU A 136 0.48 -16.59 0.45
C LEU A 136 0.91 -16.03 -0.92
N ASP A 137 1.91 -16.64 -1.55
CA ASP A 137 2.38 -16.20 -2.87
C ASP A 137 1.30 -16.38 -3.95
N THR A 138 0.55 -17.50 -3.89
CA THR A 138 -0.55 -17.76 -4.84
C THR A 138 -1.69 -16.76 -4.64
N LEU A 139 -2.05 -16.47 -3.39
CA LEU A 139 -3.06 -15.45 -3.08
C LEU A 139 -2.62 -14.06 -3.60
N ARG A 140 -1.39 -13.67 -3.31
CA ARG A 140 -0.86 -12.36 -3.71
C ARG A 140 -0.71 -12.19 -5.21
N ARG A 141 -0.47 -13.27 -5.97
CA ARG A 141 -0.46 -13.23 -7.44
C ARG A 141 -1.83 -12.91 -8.03
N ARG A 142 -2.91 -13.29 -7.35
CA ARG A 142 -4.28 -12.97 -7.76
C ARG A 142 -4.70 -11.53 -7.47
N ILE A 143 -3.91 -10.76 -6.71
CA ILE A 143 -4.29 -9.41 -6.25
C ILE A 143 -3.31 -8.38 -6.79
N GLY A 144 -3.77 -7.48 -7.65
CA GLY A 144 -3.12 -6.21 -7.93
C GLY A 144 -3.59 -5.16 -6.93
N VAL A 145 -2.66 -4.44 -6.27
CA VAL A 145 -3.06 -3.47 -5.24
C VAL A 145 -2.30 -2.15 -5.38
N ILE A 146 -3.02 -1.05 -5.18
CA ILE A 146 -2.45 0.28 -4.99
C ILE A 146 -3.00 0.83 -3.68
N PHE A 147 -2.10 1.17 -2.77
CA PHE A 147 -2.44 1.88 -1.55
C PHE A 147 -2.35 3.41 -1.75
N GLN A 148 -3.12 4.16 -0.98
CA GLN A 148 -3.11 5.63 -0.99
C GLN A 148 -1.69 6.20 -0.85
N ASN A 149 -0.89 5.66 0.05
CA ASN A 149 0.49 6.05 0.30
C ASN A 149 1.47 5.08 -0.40
N PHE A 150 1.48 5.07 -1.72
CA PHE A 150 2.43 4.27 -2.47
C PHE A 150 3.86 4.84 -2.41
N VAL A 151 4.86 3.97 -2.41
CA VAL A 151 6.27 4.36 -2.34
C VAL A 151 6.74 4.88 -3.69
N ARG A 152 7.53 5.97 -3.65
CA ARG A 152 8.21 6.58 -4.80
C ARG A 152 9.68 6.17 -4.74
N TYR A 153 10.04 5.13 -5.50
CA TYR A 153 11.41 4.64 -5.48
C TYR A 153 12.32 5.52 -6.35
N GLN A 154 13.55 5.72 -5.88
CA GLN A 154 14.62 6.41 -6.64
C GLN A 154 15.27 5.44 -7.64
N PHE A 155 14.46 4.72 -8.41
CA PHE A 155 14.82 3.74 -9.44
C PHE A 155 14.55 4.33 -10.82
N THR A 156 14.88 3.59 -11.88
CA THR A 156 14.41 3.92 -13.23
C THR A 156 12.89 3.81 -13.33
N VAL A 157 12.31 4.39 -14.38
CA VAL A 157 10.86 4.28 -14.65
C VAL A 157 10.45 2.81 -14.77
N GLY A 158 11.20 2.01 -15.54
CA GLY A 158 10.93 0.59 -15.76
C GLY A 158 10.96 -0.20 -14.46
N GLU A 159 12.01 -0.03 -13.64
CA GLU A 159 12.09 -0.67 -12.32
C GLU A 159 10.94 -0.22 -11.38
N ASN A 160 10.55 1.07 -11.44
CA ASN A 160 9.40 1.55 -10.68
C ASN A 160 8.09 0.87 -11.08
N VAL A 161 7.90 0.53 -12.34
CA VAL A 161 6.77 -0.28 -12.80
C VAL A 161 6.97 -1.74 -12.41
N GLY A 162 8.16 -2.29 -12.68
CA GLY A 162 8.54 -3.68 -12.48
C GLY A 162 8.40 -4.21 -11.05
N VAL A 163 8.58 -3.34 -10.01
CA VAL A 163 8.37 -3.75 -8.60
C VAL A 163 6.94 -4.20 -8.30
N GLY A 164 6.00 -4.01 -9.21
CA GLY A 164 4.64 -4.57 -9.10
C GLY A 164 4.61 -6.09 -9.16
N ASP A 165 5.57 -6.72 -9.87
CA ASP A 165 5.80 -8.17 -9.90
C ASP A 165 7.31 -8.45 -9.94
N VAL A 166 7.88 -8.74 -8.77
CA VAL A 166 9.35 -8.88 -8.60
C VAL A 166 9.92 -10.04 -9.40
N ASP A 167 9.13 -11.09 -9.64
CA ASP A 167 9.56 -12.23 -10.48
C ASP A 167 9.84 -11.81 -11.93
N TYR A 168 9.26 -10.69 -12.36
CA TYR A 168 9.37 -10.10 -13.71
C TYR A 168 9.89 -8.66 -13.69
N LEU A 169 10.71 -8.33 -12.68
CA LEU A 169 11.22 -6.98 -12.43
C LEU A 169 11.87 -6.33 -13.66
N GLN A 170 12.53 -7.10 -14.51
CA GLN A 170 13.28 -6.63 -15.68
C GLN A 170 12.60 -6.97 -17.03
N ASP A 171 11.32 -7.33 -17.00
CA ASP A 171 10.58 -7.68 -18.23
C ASP A 171 10.01 -6.42 -18.88
N GLU A 172 10.71 -5.91 -19.90
CA GLU A 172 10.35 -4.68 -20.62
C GLU A 172 8.99 -4.78 -21.33
N ASN A 173 8.62 -5.95 -21.85
CA ASN A 173 7.32 -6.15 -22.50
C ASN A 173 6.19 -6.02 -21.48
N ARG A 174 6.39 -6.53 -20.27
CA ARG A 174 5.43 -6.35 -19.18
C ARG A 174 5.38 -4.90 -18.71
N TRP A 175 6.51 -4.18 -18.66
CA TRP A 175 6.51 -2.75 -18.34
C TRP A 175 5.64 -1.95 -19.31
N GLU A 176 5.81 -2.17 -20.62
CA GLU A 176 5.04 -1.49 -21.64
C GLU A 176 3.53 -1.76 -21.50
N ASN A 177 3.14 -3.02 -21.38
CA ASN A 177 1.75 -3.41 -21.21
C ASN A 177 1.14 -2.82 -19.92
N ALA A 178 1.87 -2.91 -18.81
CA ALA A 178 1.45 -2.36 -17.55
C ALA A 178 1.35 -0.82 -17.59
N ALA A 179 2.32 -0.14 -18.24
CA ALA A 179 2.31 1.31 -18.40
C ALA A 179 1.17 1.80 -19.31
N GLU A 180 0.81 1.03 -20.32
CA GLU A 180 -0.35 1.30 -21.17
C GLU A 180 -1.66 1.20 -20.35
N LYS A 181 -1.85 0.11 -19.62
CA LYS A 181 -3.00 -0.09 -18.74
C LYS A 181 -3.07 0.95 -17.62
N GLY A 182 -1.94 1.35 -17.05
CA GLY A 182 -1.84 2.40 -16.03
C GLY A 182 -1.86 3.83 -16.60
N MET A 183 -2.01 3.99 -17.93
CA MET A 183 -2.00 5.28 -18.63
C MET A 183 -0.69 6.08 -18.43
N ALA A 184 0.41 5.39 -18.15
CA ALA A 184 1.72 6.00 -17.96
C ALA A 184 2.52 6.10 -19.28
N LYS A 185 2.31 5.19 -20.24
CA LYS A 185 3.06 5.08 -21.48
C LYS A 185 3.21 6.41 -22.24
N PRO A 186 2.16 7.25 -22.44
CA PRO A 186 2.30 8.47 -23.21
C PRO A 186 3.30 9.50 -22.65
N PHE A 187 3.41 9.62 -21.33
CA PHE A 187 4.40 10.53 -20.75
C PHE A 187 5.79 9.89 -20.64
N ILE A 188 5.88 8.56 -20.51
CA ILE A 188 7.15 7.82 -20.46
C ILE A 188 7.85 7.93 -21.83
N GLU A 189 7.14 7.81 -22.93
CA GLU A 189 7.67 7.97 -24.30
C GLU A 189 8.21 9.37 -24.59
N LEU A 190 7.77 10.39 -23.85
CA LEU A 190 8.29 11.76 -23.95
C LEU A 190 9.53 11.99 -23.09
N MET A 191 9.92 11.03 -22.25
CA MET A 191 11.14 11.14 -21.46
C MET A 191 12.38 10.85 -22.30
N PRO A 192 13.53 11.48 -21.99
CA PRO A 192 14.76 11.33 -22.79
C PRO A 192 15.20 9.88 -22.99
N ASP A 193 15.12 9.06 -21.94
CA ASP A 193 15.55 7.66 -21.92
C ASP A 193 14.39 6.68 -21.73
N GLY A 194 13.12 7.13 -21.90
CA GLY A 194 11.93 6.32 -21.75
C GLY A 194 11.89 5.56 -20.41
N PHE A 195 11.74 4.25 -20.46
CA PHE A 195 11.74 3.39 -19.26
C PHE A 195 13.08 3.36 -18.51
N SER A 196 14.20 3.69 -19.16
CA SER A 196 15.53 3.76 -18.54
C SER A 196 15.77 5.09 -17.82
N THR A 197 14.85 6.06 -17.90
CA THR A 197 14.96 7.36 -17.22
C THR A 197 15.04 7.17 -15.71
N GLN A 198 16.10 7.68 -15.08
CA GLN A 198 16.28 7.68 -13.63
C GLN A 198 15.30 8.64 -12.97
N LEU A 199 14.55 8.17 -11.95
CA LEU A 199 13.64 9.00 -11.18
C LEU A 199 14.25 9.46 -9.87
N GLY A 200 13.77 10.64 -9.41
CA GLY A 200 14.13 11.24 -8.15
C GLY A 200 15.38 12.11 -8.20
N ARG A 201 15.57 12.90 -7.14
CA ARG A 201 16.60 13.95 -7.08
C ARG A 201 17.93 13.51 -6.46
N TRP A 202 18.00 12.28 -5.95
CA TRP A 202 19.21 11.78 -5.27
C TRP A 202 20.34 11.46 -6.25
N PHE A 203 20.02 11.16 -7.49
CA PHE A 203 20.98 10.81 -8.52
C PHE A 203 21.15 11.95 -9.51
N LYS A 204 22.40 12.12 -10.03
CA LYS A 204 22.70 13.10 -11.05
C LYS A 204 21.90 12.80 -12.32
N GLY A 205 21.13 13.78 -12.79
CA GLY A 205 20.28 13.63 -13.98
C GLY A 205 18.91 12.98 -13.69
N GLY A 206 18.62 12.63 -12.44
CA GLY A 206 17.32 12.07 -12.07
C GLY A 206 16.18 13.07 -12.25
N GLN A 207 15.07 12.60 -12.80
CA GLN A 207 13.87 13.39 -13.05
C GLN A 207 12.84 13.23 -11.95
N GLU A 208 12.14 14.32 -11.61
CA GLU A 208 11.03 14.28 -10.65
C GLU A 208 9.72 14.30 -11.42
N LEU A 209 8.81 13.41 -11.05
CA LEU A 209 7.49 13.31 -11.64
C LEU A 209 6.47 14.17 -10.88
N SER A 210 5.47 14.68 -11.60
CA SER A 210 4.30 15.29 -10.97
C SER A 210 3.50 14.26 -10.15
N GLY A 211 2.66 14.71 -9.21
CA GLY A 211 1.81 13.81 -8.43
C GLY A 211 0.94 12.88 -9.28
N GLY A 212 0.34 13.42 -10.36
CA GLY A 212 -0.47 12.61 -11.30
C GLY A 212 0.35 11.61 -12.10
N GLN A 213 1.60 11.93 -12.49
CA GLN A 213 2.50 10.99 -13.14
C GLN A 213 2.91 9.86 -12.20
N TRP A 214 3.25 10.19 -10.95
CA TRP A 214 3.53 9.18 -9.92
C TRP A 214 2.34 8.24 -9.67
N GLN A 215 1.11 8.78 -9.69
CA GLN A 215 -0.09 7.94 -9.60
C GLN A 215 -0.23 6.98 -10.78
N LYS A 216 0.05 7.42 -12.00
CA LYS A 216 0.04 6.54 -13.19
C LYS A 216 1.10 5.46 -13.11
N ILE A 217 2.30 5.75 -12.59
CA ILE A 217 3.32 4.73 -12.29
C ILE A 217 2.80 3.73 -11.24
N ALA A 218 2.17 4.20 -10.17
CA ALA A 218 1.60 3.33 -9.15
C ALA A 218 0.47 2.43 -9.71
N LEU A 219 -0.38 2.98 -10.60
CA LEU A 219 -1.38 2.21 -11.33
C LEU A 219 -0.72 1.12 -12.20
N SER A 220 0.33 1.48 -12.93
CA SER A 220 1.07 0.52 -13.76
C SER A 220 1.63 -0.65 -12.93
N ARG A 221 2.11 -0.41 -11.70
CA ARG A 221 2.55 -1.48 -10.78
C ARG A 221 1.46 -2.52 -10.52
N ALA A 222 0.21 -2.10 -10.33
CA ALA A 222 -0.88 -3.03 -10.09
C ALA A 222 -1.15 -3.93 -11.31
N PHE A 223 -0.89 -3.42 -12.52
CA PHE A 223 -1.07 -4.16 -13.78
C PHE A 223 0.15 -5.00 -14.21
N MET A 224 1.26 -4.97 -13.48
CA MET A 224 2.38 -5.89 -13.71
C MET A 224 1.98 -7.34 -13.50
N ARG A 225 1.03 -7.60 -12.59
CA ARG A 225 0.50 -8.94 -12.34
C ARG A 225 -0.58 -9.27 -13.36
N THR A 226 -0.17 -9.88 -14.46
CA THR A 226 -1.06 -10.20 -15.59
C THR A 226 -2.16 -11.19 -15.26
N ASP A 227 -1.93 -12.05 -14.26
CA ASP A 227 -2.84 -13.11 -13.84
C ASP A 227 -3.76 -12.67 -12.66
N ALA A 228 -3.67 -11.40 -12.25
CA ALA A 228 -4.52 -10.88 -11.19
C ALA A 228 -5.98 -10.80 -11.67
N ASP A 229 -6.87 -11.43 -10.93
CA ASP A 229 -8.32 -11.37 -11.13
C ASP A 229 -9.01 -10.45 -10.10
N ILE A 230 -8.25 -9.91 -9.16
CA ILE A 230 -8.67 -8.94 -8.14
C ILE A 230 -7.82 -7.69 -8.25
N LEU A 231 -8.46 -6.52 -8.40
CA LEU A 231 -7.79 -5.23 -8.39
C LEU A 231 -8.29 -4.38 -7.22
N VAL A 232 -7.37 -3.92 -6.40
CA VAL A 232 -7.67 -3.11 -5.22
C VAL A 232 -7.06 -1.72 -5.38
N LEU A 233 -7.90 -0.69 -5.34
CA LEU A 233 -7.52 0.70 -5.59
C LEU A 233 -7.93 1.57 -4.40
N ASP A 234 -6.96 2.04 -3.61
CA ASP A 234 -7.18 2.94 -2.48
C ASP A 234 -6.84 4.37 -2.90
N GLU A 235 -7.86 5.18 -3.21
CA GLU A 235 -7.78 6.55 -3.68
C GLU A 235 -6.85 6.75 -4.89
N PRO A 236 -7.04 6.01 -5.99
CA PRO A 236 -6.08 5.93 -7.10
C PRO A 236 -5.96 7.22 -7.91
N THR A 237 -6.81 8.22 -7.69
CA THR A 237 -6.85 9.48 -8.46
C THR A 237 -6.74 10.73 -7.59
N ALA A 238 -6.28 10.62 -6.34
CA ALA A 238 -6.25 11.72 -5.38
C ALA A 238 -5.47 12.96 -5.87
N ALA A 239 -4.40 12.78 -6.68
CA ALA A 239 -3.59 13.87 -7.24
C ALA A 239 -3.95 14.24 -8.70
N MET A 240 -5.09 13.78 -9.22
CA MET A 240 -5.55 14.08 -10.58
C MET A 240 -6.68 15.12 -10.56
N ASP A 241 -6.80 15.89 -11.65
CA ASP A 241 -7.97 16.74 -11.89
C ASP A 241 -9.19 15.89 -12.29
N ALA A 242 -10.39 16.50 -12.24
CA ALA A 242 -11.65 15.80 -12.47
C ALA A 242 -11.76 15.20 -13.89
N GLU A 243 -11.19 15.87 -14.90
CA GLU A 243 -11.24 15.39 -16.28
C GLU A 243 -10.30 14.21 -16.51
N ALA A 244 -9.08 14.26 -15.95
CA ALA A 244 -8.14 13.14 -15.98
C ALA A 244 -8.67 11.93 -15.22
N GLU A 245 -9.38 12.15 -14.11
CA GLU A 245 -10.03 11.10 -13.35
C GLU A 245 -11.07 10.34 -14.16
N VAL A 246 -12.00 11.03 -14.81
CA VAL A 246 -13.02 10.39 -15.66
C VAL A 246 -12.36 9.53 -16.73
N ARG A 247 -11.34 10.06 -17.42
CA ARG A 247 -10.60 9.28 -18.44
C ARG A 247 -9.94 8.02 -17.86
N VAL A 248 -9.36 8.10 -16.67
CA VAL A 248 -8.72 6.96 -15.99
C VAL A 248 -9.76 5.89 -15.66
N PHE A 249 -10.93 6.27 -15.16
CA PHE A 249 -11.96 5.30 -14.80
C PHE A 249 -12.70 4.69 -16.00
N ASP A 250 -12.97 5.46 -17.05
CA ASP A 250 -13.50 4.91 -18.30
C ASP A 250 -12.55 3.88 -18.90
N HIS A 251 -11.25 4.17 -18.86
CA HIS A 251 -10.23 3.23 -19.29
C HIS A 251 -10.21 1.97 -18.39
N PHE A 252 -10.23 2.14 -17.06
CA PHE A 252 -10.25 1.00 -16.13
C PHE A 252 -11.49 0.13 -16.32
N ARG A 253 -12.65 0.72 -16.49
CA ARG A 253 -13.88 -0.03 -16.77
C ARG A 253 -13.72 -0.95 -17.97
N THR A 254 -13.02 -0.49 -18.99
CA THR A 254 -12.78 -1.26 -20.21
C THR A 254 -11.78 -2.41 -19.99
N ILE A 255 -10.65 -2.14 -19.30
CA ILE A 255 -9.58 -3.14 -19.15
C ILE A 255 -9.83 -4.13 -18.02
N THR A 256 -10.75 -3.84 -17.07
CA THR A 256 -11.04 -4.69 -15.91
C THR A 256 -12.37 -5.42 -16.00
N GLN A 257 -12.94 -5.62 -17.22
CA GLN A 257 -14.28 -6.18 -17.40
C GLN A 257 -14.51 -7.52 -16.67
N ASN A 258 -13.48 -8.37 -16.63
CA ASN A 258 -13.57 -9.69 -16.00
C ASN A 258 -12.92 -9.76 -14.62
N GLN A 259 -12.43 -8.66 -14.07
CA GLN A 259 -11.78 -8.61 -12.78
C GLN A 259 -12.74 -8.13 -11.70
N MET A 260 -12.62 -8.68 -10.50
CA MET A 260 -13.19 -8.07 -9.30
C MET A 260 -12.42 -6.79 -8.97
N VAL A 261 -13.11 -5.69 -8.78
CA VAL A 261 -12.48 -4.41 -8.43
C VAL A 261 -13.01 -3.93 -7.10
N VAL A 262 -12.11 -3.63 -6.16
CA VAL A 262 -12.42 -2.96 -4.91
C VAL A 262 -11.81 -1.57 -4.95
N LEU A 263 -12.66 -0.56 -4.96
CA LEU A 263 -12.29 0.83 -5.09
C LEU A 263 -12.66 1.61 -3.82
N ILE A 264 -11.70 2.26 -3.17
CA ILE A 264 -11.96 3.30 -2.21
C ILE A 264 -11.83 4.65 -2.92
N SER A 265 -12.87 5.45 -2.87
CA SER A 265 -12.87 6.81 -3.41
C SER A 265 -13.73 7.73 -2.57
N HIS A 266 -13.29 8.98 -2.47
CA HIS A 266 -14.09 10.07 -1.92
C HIS A 266 -14.82 10.86 -3.02
N ARG A 267 -14.62 10.52 -4.30
CA ARG A 267 -15.19 11.22 -5.45
C ARG A 267 -16.35 10.44 -6.04
N PHE A 268 -17.52 11.04 -6.00
CA PHE A 268 -18.76 10.37 -6.44
C PHE A 268 -18.86 10.16 -7.97
N SER A 269 -18.13 10.96 -8.76
CA SER A 269 -17.95 10.71 -10.20
C SER A 269 -17.52 9.27 -10.49
N THR A 270 -16.64 8.77 -9.64
CA THR A 270 -16.06 7.43 -9.71
C THR A 270 -16.93 6.37 -9.05
N VAL A 271 -17.44 6.69 -7.85
CA VAL A 271 -18.22 5.75 -7.03
C VAL A 271 -19.48 5.27 -7.75
N ARG A 272 -20.20 6.16 -8.47
CA ARG A 272 -21.41 5.83 -9.22
C ARG A 272 -21.21 4.85 -10.37
N MET A 273 -19.94 4.60 -10.78
CA MET A 273 -19.62 3.65 -11.86
C MET A 273 -19.45 2.22 -11.37
N ALA A 274 -19.48 2.01 -10.05
CA ALA A 274 -19.40 0.69 -9.44
C ALA A 274 -20.75 -0.03 -9.52
N ASP A 275 -20.71 -1.37 -9.64
CA ASP A 275 -21.90 -2.21 -9.65
C ASP A 275 -22.54 -2.28 -8.25
N LYS A 276 -21.70 -2.15 -7.21
CA LYS A 276 -22.11 -2.16 -5.82
C LYS A 276 -21.36 -1.09 -5.03
N ILE A 277 -22.07 -0.39 -4.18
CA ILE A 277 -21.52 0.62 -3.28
C ILE A 277 -21.75 0.18 -1.85
N VAL A 278 -20.76 0.36 -1.00
CA VAL A 278 -20.79 0.09 0.44
C VAL A 278 -20.42 1.36 1.19
N VAL A 279 -21.26 1.77 2.13
CA VAL A 279 -21.00 2.90 3.00
C VAL A 279 -20.54 2.41 4.36
N MET A 280 -19.34 2.80 4.77
CA MET A 280 -18.75 2.43 6.05
C MET A 280 -18.80 3.57 7.05
N ALA A 281 -19.18 3.27 8.30
CA ALA A 281 -19.13 4.20 9.42
C ALA A 281 -18.76 3.47 10.71
N GLY A 282 -17.78 4.00 11.45
CA GLY A 282 -17.40 3.49 12.78
C GLY A 282 -16.96 2.01 12.81
N GLY A 283 -16.47 1.48 11.68
CA GLY A 283 -16.00 0.10 11.53
C GLY A 283 -17.08 -0.89 11.06
N ASP A 284 -18.25 -0.41 10.66
CA ASP A 284 -19.38 -1.21 10.21
C ASP A 284 -19.86 -0.78 8.83
N ILE A 285 -20.56 -1.66 8.11
CA ILE A 285 -21.28 -1.36 6.87
C ILE A 285 -22.69 -0.92 7.26
N ILE A 286 -23.02 0.35 6.99
CA ILE A 286 -24.31 0.93 7.34
C ILE A 286 -25.31 0.99 6.18
N GLU A 287 -24.81 1.01 4.95
CA GLU A 287 -25.61 1.01 3.73
C GLU A 287 -24.88 0.22 2.63
N GLN A 288 -25.61 -0.49 1.79
CA GLN A 288 -25.08 -1.15 0.61
C GLN A 288 -26.15 -1.24 -0.48
N GLY A 289 -25.76 -1.05 -1.75
CA GLY A 289 -26.66 -1.10 -2.91
C GLY A 289 -26.02 -0.49 -4.14
N THR A 290 -26.80 -0.27 -5.19
CA THR A 290 -26.40 0.52 -6.35
C THR A 290 -26.47 2.02 -6.07
N HIS A 291 -25.96 2.84 -6.99
CA HIS A 291 -26.05 4.29 -6.87
C HIS A 291 -27.52 4.75 -6.74
N GLU A 292 -28.38 4.24 -7.60
CA GLU A 292 -29.80 4.58 -7.67
C GLU A 292 -30.53 4.20 -6.38
N GLU A 293 -30.34 2.97 -5.90
CA GLU A 293 -30.94 2.48 -4.66
C GLU A 293 -30.53 3.33 -3.44
N LEU A 294 -29.24 3.68 -3.33
CA LEU A 294 -28.72 4.44 -2.20
C LEU A 294 -29.13 5.94 -2.25
N VAL A 295 -29.32 6.51 -3.43
CA VAL A 295 -29.87 7.87 -3.60
C VAL A 295 -31.35 7.88 -3.21
N GLU A 296 -32.14 6.89 -3.65
CA GLU A 296 -33.56 6.76 -3.30
C GLU A 296 -33.78 6.51 -1.80
N LEU A 297 -32.88 5.72 -1.17
CA LEU A 297 -32.91 5.49 0.29
C LEU A 297 -32.79 6.80 1.09
N GLY A 298 -32.18 7.84 0.53
CA GLY A 298 -32.05 9.15 1.19
C GLY A 298 -31.14 9.12 2.45
N GLY A 299 -30.31 8.08 2.58
CA GLY A 299 -29.47 7.84 3.75
C GLY A 299 -28.18 8.65 3.76
N ARG A 300 -27.12 8.06 4.36
CA ARG A 300 -25.82 8.72 4.47
C ARG A 300 -25.15 8.91 3.12
N TYR A 301 -25.27 7.92 2.22
CA TYR A 301 -24.76 8.02 0.85
C TYR A 301 -25.35 9.22 0.12
N ALA A 302 -26.68 9.35 0.09
CA ALA A 302 -27.36 10.44 -0.59
C ALA A 302 -26.95 11.81 -0.06
N ARG A 303 -26.75 11.95 1.27
CA ARG A 303 -26.26 13.19 1.88
C ARG A 303 -24.83 13.53 1.44
N LEU A 304 -23.92 12.54 1.45
CA LEU A 304 -22.54 12.74 1.03
C LEU A 304 -22.46 13.11 -0.45
N PHE A 305 -23.29 12.46 -1.28
CA PHE A 305 -23.41 12.77 -2.71
C PHE A 305 -23.91 14.20 -2.95
N ALA A 306 -24.97 14.63 -2.26
CA ALA A 306 -25.52 15.98 -2.39
C ALA A 306 -24.51 17.07 -1.95
N LEU A 307 -23.77 16.86 -0.86
CA LEU A 307 -22.75 17.78 -0.39
C LEU A 307 -21.62 17.96 -1.42
N GLN A 308 -21.18 16.88 -2.06
CA GLN A 308 -20.14 16.98 -3.07
C GLN A 308 -20.64 17.62 -4.37
N ALA A 309 -21.86 17.29 -4.80
CA ALA A 309 -22.49 17.93 -5.94
C ALA A 309 -22.66 19.46 -5.77
N ALA A 310 -22.97 19.91 -4.56
CA ALA A 310 -23.04 21.34 -4.23
C ALA A 310 -21.68 22.05 -4.23
N GLY A 311 -20.59 21.33 -3.99
CA GLY A 311 -19.21 21.87 -4.00
C GLY A 311 -18.62 22.03 -5.40
N TYR A 312 -19.26 21.51 -6.44
CA TYR A 312 -18.88 21.66 -7.88
C TYR A 312 -19.70 22.73 -8.60
N GLN A 313 -20.62 23.41 -7.93
CA GLN A 313 -21.33 24.60 -8.44
C GLN A 313 -20.64 25.88 -7.94
#